data_b158b674fc8c07819cc3308f62f18425
#
_entry.id   b158b674fc8c07819cc3308f62f18425
#
_cell.length_a   1.000
_cell.length_b   1.000
_cell.length_c   1.000
_cell.angle_alpha   90.00
_cell.angle_beta   90.00
_cell.angle_gamma   90.00
#
_symmetry.space_group_name_H-M   'P 1'
#
loop_
_entity.id
_entity.type
_entity.pdbx_description
1 polymer ?
#
loop_
_entity_poly.entity_id
_entity_poly.type
_entity_poly.pdbx_seq_one_letter_code
_entity_poly.pdbx_strand_id
1 'polypeptide(L)'
;INEIVAHATAAVHFDPAVDTIFEIGGQDAKYTTLTNSVPSDYAMNEACSAGTGSFLEESAFETLGVRMEEIAEAALRGDRPPNFNDQCAAFIASDIKNAIHESVAHEDIVAGLVYSICMNYSNRVKGNRPVGEKVFMQGGVCYNRTVPLAMAALVGKPIVVPPEPGLMGAFGVALEIGHRIERGLLAEARFDLAALAGREVVYGKSFVCRGGREKCDRRCPIAVIEVEGRKYPFGGACNRYYNLRHNVQVEVEKLDLVSRRQKMVFETFSPRPAEGPTPGRRGRVGLNRSFLVNTYYPLYSHFFSQLGFDLAVPDLPTQEGIDQRGAAFCYPMELAHGFFDTLLKTDPPPDFIFLPHFKAVPNLKDESSAQSQVCPLVQGETYYLQTSFRPALDRLRQRGTRLLTPLIDLSLGVRC
;
A
#
# COMPACT_ATOMS: atom_id res chain seq x y z
N ILE A 1 1.55 -1.53 24.64
CA ILE A 1 0.06 -1.57 24.57
C ILE A 1 -0.30 -1.83 23.13
N ASN A 2 -1.23 -2.74 22.90
CA ASN A 2 -1.73 -3.04 21.55
C ASN A 2 -2.69 -1.92 21.10
N GLU A 3 -2.60 -1.49 19.86
CA GLU A 3 -3.38 -0.40 19.29
C GLU A 3 -4.90 -0.69 19.32
N ILE A 4 -5.31 -1.93 19.02
CA ILE A 4 -6.72 -2.33 19.07
C ILE A 4 -7.28 -2.17 20.48
N VAL A 5 -6.51 -2.57 21.50
CA VAL A 5 -6.88 -2.37 22.91
C VAL A 5 -6.99 -0.89 23.24
N ALA A 6 -6.04 -0.07 22.79
CA ALA A 6 -6.06 1.37 23.03
C ALA A 6 -7.32 2.03 22.43
N HIS A 7 -7.63 1.76 21.16
CA HIS A 7 -8.83 2.29 20.51
C HIS A 7 -10.12 1.82 21.22
N ALA A 8 -10.17 0.56 21.65
CA ALA A 8 -11.32 0.03 22.40
C ALA A 8 -11.46 0.69 23.77
N THR A 9 -10.36 0.83 24.55
CA THR A 9 -10.36 1.48 25.84
C THR A 9 -10.85 2.92 25.74
N ALA A 10 -10.41 3.66 24.72
CA ALA A 10 -10.87 5.02 24.47
C ALA A 10 -12.37 5.07 24.13
N ALA A 11 -12.86 4.20 23.25
CA ALA A 11 -14.27 4.16 22.88
C ALA A 11 -15.17 3.83 24.07
N VAL A 12 -14.81 2.82 24.86
CA VAL A 12 -15.54 2.41 26.09
C VAL A 12 -15.55 3.53 27.15
N HIS A 13 -14.50 4.33 27.22
CA HIS A 13 -14.47 5.48 28.11
C HIS A 13 -15.54 6.53 27.78
N PHE A 14 -15.78 6.78 26.48
CA PHE A 14 -16.84 7.70 26.02
C PHE A 14 -18.24 7.08 26.14
N ASP A 15 -18.38 5.82 25.80
CA ASP A 15 -19.65 5.11 25.92
C ASP A 15 -19.41 3.60 26.17
N PRO A 16 -19.72 3.14 27.41
CA PRO A 16 -19.58 1.72 27.76
C PRO A 16 -20.45 0.75 26.94
N ALA A 17 -21.46 1.26 26.23
CA ALA A 17 -22.35 0.45 25.40
C ALA A 17 -21.79 0.22 23.98
N VAL A 18 -20.62 0.79 23.64
CA VAL A 18 -20.01 0.58 22.33
C VAL A 18 -19.71 -0.90 22.09
N ASP A 19 -20.14 -1.39 20.95
CA ASP A 19 -19.97 -2.80 20.55
C ASP A 19 -19.20 -2.95 19.22
N THR A 20 -19.12 -1.88 18.42
CA THR A 20 -18.44 -1.89 17.12
C THR A 20 -17.63 -0.63 16.93
N ILE A 21 -16.38 -0.77 16.49
CA ILE A 21 -15.49 0.32 16.16
C ILE A 21 -15.04 0.19 14.71
N PHE A 22 -15.26 1.24 13.93
CA PHE A 22 -14.67 1.46 12.63
C PHE A 22 -13.49 2.44 12.81
N GLU A 23 -12.29 2.00 12.57
CA GLU A 23 -11.12 2.87 12.61
C GLU A 23 -10.57 3.02 11.19
N ILE A 24 -10.52 4.27 10.70
CA ILE A 24 -9.96 4.59 9.39
C ILE A 24 -8.89 5.67 9.58
N GLY A 25 -7.66 5.23 9.50
CA GLY A 25 -6.48 6.09 9.52
C GLY A 25 -6.07 6.55 8.12
N GLY A 26 -4.94 7.25 8.04
CA GLY A 26 -4.35 7.68 6.77
C GLY A 26 -3.79 6.54 5.92
N GLN A 27 -3.22 5.52 6.55
CA GLN A 27 -2.51 4.43 5.89
C GLN A 27 -3.11 3.05 6.16
N ASP A 28 -3.74 2.87 7.30
CA ASP A 28 -4.37 1.62 7.71
C ASP A 28 -5.80 1.84 8.18
N ALA A 29 -6.56 0.77 8.21
CA ALA A 29 -7.94 0.77 8.66
C ALA A 29 -8.22 -0.53 9.42
N LYS A 30 -9.00 -0.43 10.49
CA LYS A 30 -9.32 -1.55 11.35
C LYS A 30 -10.81 -1.59 11.67
N TYR A 31 -11.32 -2.80 11.78
CA TYR A 31 -12.63 -3.12 12.31
C TYR A 31 -12.45 -3.86 13.62
N THR A 32 -13.20 -3.49 14.64
CA THR A 32 -13.14 -4.15 15.95
C THR A 32 -14.55 -4.32 16.51
N THR A 33 -14.88 -5.52 16.99
CA THR A 33 -16.06 -5.76 17.82
C THR A 33 -15.69 -5.91 19.28
N LEU A 34 -16.58 -5.46 20.15
CA LEU A 34 -16.40 -5.58 21.58
C LEU A 34 -17.51 -6.47 22.19
N THR A 35 -17.12 -7.26 23.16
CA THR A 35 -18.03 -8.03 24.01
C THR A 35 -17.68 -7.68 25.44
N ASN A 36 -18.65 -7.17 26.22
CA ASN A 36 -18.43 -6.72 27.59
C ASN A 36 -17.25 -5.73 27.69
N SER A 37 -17.21 -4.75 26.80
CA SER A 37 -16.17 -3.70 26.74
C SER A 37 -14.75 -4.21 26.42
N VAL A 38 -14.60 -5.43 25.93
CA VAL A 38 -13.30 -6.02 25.57
C VAL A 38 -13.32 -6.39 24.08
N PRO A 39 -12.25 -6.09 23.32
CA PRO A 39 -12.14 -6.56 21.93
C PRO A 39 -12.29 -8.07 21.83
N SER A 40 -13.27 -8.53 21.05
CA SER A 40 -13.56 -9.94 20.84
C SER A 40 -13.20 -10.45 19.46
N ASP A 41 -13.25 -9.59 18.44
CA ASP A 41 -12.77 -9.86 17.08
C ASP A 41 -12.27 -8.58 16.45
N TYR A 42 -11.34 -8.70 15.52
CA TYR A 42 -10.83 -7.57 14.74
C TYR A 42 -10.41 -8.01 13.34
N ALA A 43 -10.39 -7.04 12.45
CA ALA A 43 -9.79 -7.16 11.13
C ALA A 43 -9.06 -5.86 10.78
N MET A 44 -8.12 -5.94 9.85
CA MET A 44 -7.43 -4.77 9.32
C MET A 44 -7.13 -4.99 7.83
N ASN A 45 -6.85 -3.91 7.12
CA ASN A 45 -6.40 -3.99 5.74
C ASN A 45 -5.03 -4.69 5.67
N GLU A 46 -4.88 -5.63 4.74
CA GLU A 46 -3.68 -6.48 4.72
C GLU A 46 -2.45 -5.80 4.08
N ALA A 47 -2.54 -5.35 2.85
CA ALA A 47 -1.35 -4.88 2.11
C ALA A 47 -1.60 -3.68 1.19
N CYS A 48 -2.79 -3.09 1.23
CA CYS A 48 -3.22 -2.05 0.31
C CYS A 48 -3.85 -0.91 1.10
N SER A 49 -3.69 0.32 0.65
CA SER A 49 -4.35 1.51 1.21
C SER A 49 -5.87 1.56 0.97
N ALA A 50 -6.47 0.49 0.44
CA ALA A 50 -7.90 0.39 0.22
C ALA A 50 -8.69 0.64 1.52
N GLY A 51 -9.68 1.52 1.46
CA GLY A 51 -10.48 1.91 2.61
C GLY A 51 -9.78 2.81 3.62
N THR A 52 -8.72 3.52 3.23
CA THR A 52 -7.93 4.44 4.08
C THR A 52 -7.94 5.87 3.56
N GLY A 53 -7.47 6.80 4.39
CA GLY A 53 -7.37 8.21 4.03
C GLY A 53 -6.50 8.50 2.81
N SER A 54 -5.38 7.77 2.65
CA SER A 54 -4.51 7.91 1.48
C SER A 54 -5.23 7.57 0.18
N PHE A 55 -6.10 6.57 0.20
CA PHE A 55 -6.93 6.25 -0.97
C PHE A 55 -7.81 7.43 -1.37
N LEU A 56 -8.48 8.06 -0.39
CA LEU A 56 -9.36 9.18 -0.62
C LEU A 56 -8.58 10.40 -1.13
N GLU A 57 -7.49 10.75 -0.46
CA GLU A 57 -6.64 11.90 -0.78
C GLU A 57 -6.02 11.76 -2.17
N GLU A 58 -5.34 10.65 -2.45
CA GLU A 58 -4.69 10.40 -3.74
C GLU A 58 -5.70 10.39 -4.90
N SER A 59 -6.84 9.73 -4.71
CA SER A 59 -7.87 9.67 -5.77
C SER A 59 -8.50 11.02 -6.05
N ALA A 60 -8.76 11.84 -5.02
CA ALA A 60 -9.30 13.17 -5.17
C ALA A 60 -8.27 14.15 -5.78
N PHE A 61 -7.03 14.13 -5.29
CA PHE A 61 -6.01 15.06 -5.73
C PHE A 61 -5.48 14.75 -7.13
N GLU A 62 -5.08 13.51 -7.38
CA GLU A 62 -4.46 13.10 -8.67
C GLU A 62 -5.43 13.20 -9.85
N THR A 63 -6.72 12.96 -9.62
CA THR A 63 -7.69 12.90 -10.73
C THR A 63 -8.55 14.16 -10.84
N LEU A 64 -8.89 14.79 -9.71
CA LEU A 64 -9.81 15.94 -9.68
C LEU A 64 -9.11 17.26 -9.26
N GLY A 65 -7.89 17.21 -8.77
CA GLY A 65 -7.17 18.36 -8.21
C GLY A 65 -7.77 18.86 -6.89
N VAL A 66 -8.61 18.06 -6.22
CA VAL A 66 -9.29 18.43 -4.96
C VAL A 66 -8.40 18.08 -3.80
N ARG A 67 -8.08 19.04 -2.95
CA ARG A 67 -7.29 18.84 -1.74
C ARG A 67 -8.13 18.22 -0.63
N MET A 68 -7.48 17.53 0.29
CA MET A 68 -8.15 16.81 1.38
C MET A 68 -9.12 17.67 2.20
N GLU A 69 -8.76 18.93 2.45
CA GLU A 69 -9.56 19.89 3.20
C GLU A 69 -10.85 20.31 2.46
N GLU A 70 -10.88 20.20 1.13
CA GLU A 70 -11.97 20.62 0.27
C GLU A 70 -12.99 19.50 0.02
N ILE A 71 -12.58 18.23 0.23
CA ILE A 71 -13.42 17.06 -0.08
C ILE A 71 -14.77 17.11 0.64
N ALA A 72 -14.76 17.42 1.94
CA ALA A 72 -15.99 17.41 2.74
C ALA A 72 -17.03 18.40 2.23
N GLU A 73 -16.62 19.62 1.91
CA GLU A 73 -17.54 20.64 1.41
C GLU A 73 -18.03 20.35 -0.01
N ALA A 74 -17.14 19.86 -0.86
CA ALA A 74 -17.52 19.46 -2.21
C ALA A 74 -18.54 18.30 -2.17
N ALA A 75 -18.26 17.24 -1.43
CA ALA A 75 -19.12 16.06 -1.33
C ALA A 75 -20.52 16.40 -0.75
N LEU A 76 -20.62 17.33 0.20
CA LEU A 76 -21.92 17.76 0.76
C LEU A 76 -22.80 18.52 -0.21
N ARG A 77 -22.24 19.05 -1.30
CA ARG A 77 -23.01 19.71 -2.35
C ARG A 77 -23.49 18.77 -3.45
N GLY A 78 -22.99 17.51 -3.44
CA GLY A 78 -23.41 16.51 -4.42
C GLY A 78 -24.81 15.97 -4.13
N ASP A 79 -25.64 15.89 -5.16
CA ASP A 79 -27.03 15.42 -5.08
C ASP A 79 -27.19 13.99 -5.61
N ARG A 80 -26.35 13.59 -6.57
CA ARG A 80 -26.45 12.31 -7.29
C ARG A 80 -25.08 11.62 -7.43
N PRO A 81 -24.50 11.13 -6.33
CA PRO A 81 -23.19 10.51 -6.36
C PRO A 81 -23.19 9.27 -7.27
N PRO A 82 -22.26 9.17 -8.24
CA PRO A 82 -22.08 7.97 -9.04
C PRO A 82 -21.58 6.81 -8.18
N ASN A 83 -21.95 5.60 -8.55
CA ASN A 83 -21.48 4.40 -7.87
C ASN A 83 -20.16 3.94 -8.46
N PHE A 84 -19.06 4.25 -7.79
CA PHE A 84 -17.70 3.81 -8.17
C PHE A 84 -17.31 2.44 -7.60
N ASN A 85 -18.25 1.74 -6.95
CA ASN A 85 -17.99 0.45 -6.29
C ASN A 85 -16.85 0.49 -5.25
N ASP A 86 -16.31 -0.68 -4.94
CA ASP A 86 -15.17 -0.89 -4.03
C ASP A 86 -13.85 -1.11 -4.81
N GLN A 87 -13.69 -0.43 -5.92
CA GLN A 87 -12.49 -0.53 -6.76
C GLN A 87 -11.23 -0.08 -6.01
N CYS A 88 -10.10 -0.66 -6.37
CA CYS A 88 -8.82 -0.15 -5.89
C CYS A 88 -8.53 1.23 -6.52
N ALA A 89 -7.75 2.06 -5.83
CA ALA A 89 -7.44 3.42 -6.24
C ALA A 89 -6.92 3.54 -7.69
N ALA A 90 -6.19 2.52 -8.18
CA ALA A 90 -5.70 2.51 -9.56
C ALA A 90 -6.82 2.42 -10.62
N PHE A 91 -7.95 1.80 -10.29
CA PHE A 91 -9.08 1.66 -11.23
C PHE A 91 -10.10 2.78 -11.08
N ILE A 92 -10.28 3.30 -9.87
CA ILE A 92 -11.24 4.39 -9.64
C ILE A 92 -10.91 5.64 -10.45
N ALA A 93 -9.63 5.88 -10.75
CA ALA A 93 -9.21 6.98 -11.63
C ALA A 93 -9.84 6.88 -13.04
N SER A 94 -10.06 5.66 -13.54
CA SER A 94 -10.74 5.45 -14.82
C SER A 94 -12.23 5.75 -14.71
N ASP A 95 -12.87 5.33 -13.61
CA ASP A 95 -14.28 5.58 -13.38
C ASP A 95 -14.56 7.08 -13.18
N ILE A 96 -13.68 7.78 -12.46
CA ILE A 96 -13.75 9.24 -12.31
C ILE A 96 -13.63 9.93 -13.68
N LYS A 97 -12.67 9.50 -14.52
CA LYS A 97 -12.51 10.07 -15.87
C LYS A 97 -13.75 9.81 -16.74
N ASN A 98 -14.33 8.63 -16.66
CA ASN A 98 -15.59 8.33 -17.37
C ASN A 98 -16.71 9.23 -16.89
N ALA A 99 -16.91 9.42 -15.59
CA ALA A 99 -17.91 10.32 -15.04
C ALA A 99 -17.72 11.77 -15.51
N ILE A 100 -16.46 12.25 -15.60
CA ILE A 100 -16.15 13.57 -16.17
C ILE A 100 -16.56 13.64 -17.65
N HIS A 101 -16.27 12.61 -18.45
CA HIS A 101 -16.67 12.55 -19.86
C HIS A 101 -18.19 12.49 -20.04
N GLU A 102 -18.90 11.88 -19.11
CA GLU A 102 -20.35 11.83 -19.05
C GLU A 102 -20.98 13.14 -18.52
N SER A 103 -20.16 14.14 -18.22
CA SER A 103 -20.58 15.43 -17.68
C SER A 103 -21.31 15.34 -16.33
N VAL A 104 -20.92 14.37 -15.50
CA VAL A 104 -21.38 14.30 -14.11
C VAL A 104 -20.82 15.51 -13.35
N ALA A 105 -21.64 16.11 -12.49
CA ALA A 105 -21.22 17.27 -11.71
C ALA A 105 -20.01 16.93 -10.80
N HIS A 106 -19.09 17.88 -10.68
CA HIS A 106 -17.86 17.68 -9.91
C HIS A 106 -18.13 17.28 -8.45
N GLU A 107 -19.12 17.91 -7.83
CA GLU A 107 -19.55 17.63 -6.46
C GLU A 107 -20.11 16.21 -6.31
N ASP A 108 -20.86 15.74 -7.31
CA ASP A 108 -21.39 14.38 -7.36
C ASP A 108 -20.25 13.35 -7.46
N ILE A 109 -19.22 13.62 -8.27
CA ILE A 109 -18.03 12.77 -8.41
C ILE A 109 -17.31 12.69 -7.07
N VAL A 110 -17.09 13.81 -6.38
CA VAL A 110 -16.43 13.83 -5.06
C VAL A 110 -17.26 13.07 -4.02
N ALA A 111 -18.58 13.21 -4.02
CA ALA A 111 -19.47 12.45 -3.14
C ALA A 111 -19.40 10.94 -3.45
N GLY A 112 -19.40 10.55 -4.73
CA GLY A 112 -19.20 9.16 -5.15
C GLY A 112 -17.89 8.55 -4.68
N LEU A 113 -16.81 9.35 -4.69
CA LEU A 113 -15.51 8.93 -4.18
C LEU A 113 -15.54 8.67 -2.66
N VAL A 114 -16.26 9.51 -1.89
CA VAL A 114 -16.47 9.30 -0.45
C VAL A 114 -17.26 8.01 -0.18
N TYR A 115 -18.27 7.70 -0.96
CA TYR A 115 -18.98 6.42 -0.86
C TYR A 115 -18.06 5.24 -1.22
N SER A 116 -17.22 5.38 -2.22
CA SER A 116 -16.30 4.32 -2.65
C SER A 116 -15.30 3.93 -1.56
N ILE A 117 -14.71 4.89 -0.82
CA ILE A 117 -13.83 4.55 0.31
C ILE A 117 -14.60 3.77 1.39
N CYS A 118 -15.83 4.16 1.68
CA CYS A 118 -16.67 3.47 2.67
C CYS A 118 -17.02 2.04 2.21
N MET A 119 -17.32 1.84 0.93
CA MET A 119 -17.55 0.51 0.35
C MET A 119 -16.28 -0.35 0.38
N ASN A 120 -15.13 0.24 0.04
CA ASN A 120 -13.84 -0.42 0.15
C ASN A 120 -13.58 -0.92 1.57
N TYR A 121 -13.77 -0.04 2.56
CA TYR A 121 -13.65 -0.42 3.96
C TYR A 121 -14.62 -1.54 4.32
N SER A 122 -15.89 -1.40 3.96
CA SER A 122 -16.92 -2.38 4.29
C SER A 122 -16.64 -3.76 3.71
N ASN A 123 -16.17 -3.82 2.47
CA ASN A 123 -15.96 -5.09 1.76
C ASN A 123 -14.59 -5.72 2.06
N ARG A 124 -13.54 -4.91 2.24
CA ARG A 124 -12.17 -5.42 2.32
C ARG A 124 -11.59 -5.43 3.73
N VAL A 125 -12.06 -4.56 4.62
CA VAL A 125 -11.63 -4.52 6.02
C VAL A 125 -12.63 -5.22 6.91
N LYS A 126 -13.87 -4.71 6.96
CA LYS A 126 -14.94 -5.33 7.76
C LYS A 126 -15.32 -6.72 7.19
N GLY A 127 -15.44 -6.83 5.88
CA GLY A 127 -15.90 -8.06 5.23
C GLY A 127 -17.32 -8.45 5.70
N ASN A 128 -17.54 -9.75 5.91
CA ASN A 128 -18.82 -10.30 6.35
C ASN A 128 -19.06 -10.18 7.87
N ARG A 129 -18.22 -9.44 8.60
CA ARG A 129 -18.39 -9.27 10.05
C ARG A 129 -19.63 -8.43 10.37
N PRO A 130 -20.34 -8.78 11.46
CA PRO A 130 -21.56 -8.06 11.82
C PRO A 130 -21.27 -6.64 12.29
N VAL A 131 -22.24 -5.75 12.14
CA VAL A 131 -22.23 -4.42 12.74
C VAL A 131 -23.24 -4.42 13.88
N GLY A 132 -22.79 -4.11 15.08
CA GLY A 132 -23.62 -4.07 16.29
C GLY A 132 -24.56 -2.86 16.32
N GLU A 133 -25.09 -2.56 17.48
CA GLU A 133 -26.10 -1.49 17.66
C GLU A 133 -25.44 -0.14 17.99
N LYS A 134 -24.31 -0.13 18.68
CA LYS A 134 -23.60 1.09 19.08
C LYS A 134 -22.27 1.18 18.37
N VAL A 135 -22.27 1.89 17.26
CA VAL A 135 -21.12 2.00 16.36
C VAL A 135 -20.37 3.29 16.61
N PHE A 136 -19.07 3.17 16.89
CA PHE A 136 -18.13 4.28 16.92
C PHE A 136 -17.28 4.30 15.66
N MET A 137 -16.97 5.49 15.16
CA MET A 137 -16.01 5.67 14.07
C MET A 137 -14.85 6.56 14.51
N GLN A 138 -13.63 6.07 14.35
CA GLN A 138 -12.39 6.69 14.82
C GLN A 138 -11.37 6.78 13.68
N GLY A 139 -10.25 7.44 13.95
CA GLY A 139 -9.18 7.65 13.00
C GLY A 139 -9.25 9.03 12.32
N GLY A 140 -8.14 9.46 11.75
CA GLY A 140 -7.99 10.81 11.18
C GLY A 140 -8.94 11.13 10.04
N VAL A 141 -9.41 10.12 9.31
CA VAL A 141 -10.37 10.30 8.21
C VAL A 141 -11.72 10.84 8.70
N CYS A 142 -12.07 10.61 9.97
CA CYS A 142 -13.32 11.11 10.56
C CYS A 142 -13.37 12.64 10.72
N TYR A 143 -12.25 13.36 10.59
CA TYR A 143 -12.27 14.83 10.48
C TYR A 143 -12.99 15.29 9.19
N ASN A 144 -12.99 14.46 8.17
CA ASN A 144 -13.88 14.64 7.04
C ASN A 144 -15.27 14.11 7.39
N ARG A 145 -16.16 15.03 7.80
CA ARG A 145 -17.53 14.72 8.28
C ARG A 145 -18.40 13.94 7.30
N THR A 146 -18.07 13.95 6.00
CA THR A 146 -18.85 13.23 4.99
C THR A 146 -18.61 11.73 5.02
N VAL A 147 -17.44 11.28 5.48
CA VAL A 147 -17.11 9.86 5.56
C VAL A 147 -17.97 9.13 6.60
N PRO A 148 -18.10 9.60 7.85
CA PRO A 148 -19.03 8.98 8.80
C PRO A 148 -20.49 9.00 8.35
N LEU A 149 -20.93 10.04 7.64
CA LEU A 149 -22.28 10.13 7.08
C LEU A 149 -22.50 9.08 5.99
N ALA A 150 -21.59 8.95 5.06
CA ALA A 150 -21.65 7.94 4.00
C ALA A 150 -21.59 6.52 4.59
N MET A 151 -20.75 6.30 5.59
CA MET A 151 -20.66 5.02 6.28
C MET A 151 -21.97 4.69 7.01
N ALA A 152 -22.58 5.65 7.71
CA ALA A 152 -23.88 5.46 8.37
C ALA A 152 -24.98 5.07 7.38
N ALA A 153 -25.00 5.72 6.21
CA ALA A 153 -25.93 5.39 5.13
C ALA A 153 -25.70 3.96 4.58
N LEU A 154 -24.44 3.54 4.42
CA LEU A 154 -24.10 2.20 3.92
C LEU A 154 -24.46 1.07 4.89
N VAL A 155 -24.18 1.27 6.18
CA VAL A 155 -24.45 0.22 7.18
C VAL A 155 -25.88 0.28 7.74
N GLY A 156 -26.64 1.34 7.44
CA GLY A 156 -28.00 1.54 7.91
C GLY A 156 -28.12 1.74 9.42
N LYS A 157 -27.05 2.25 10.08
CA LYS A 157 -26.99 2.46 11.52
C LYS A 157 -26.41 3.81 11.87
N PRO A 158 -26.84 4.44 12.98
CA PRO A 158 -26.21 5.65 13.46
C PRO A 158 -24.76 5.39 13.88
N ILE A 159 -23.89 6.33 13.51
CA ILE A 159 -22.46 6.27 13.84
C ILE A 159 -22.12 7.43 14.77
N VAL A 160 -21.44 7.14 15.87
CA VAL A 160 -20.90 8.13 16.79
C VAL A 160 -19.45 8.40 16.43
N VAL A 161 -19.11 9.67 16.20
CA VAL A 161 -17.73 10.13 16.06
C VAL A 161 -17.34 10.81 17.37
N PRO A 162 -16.38 10.28 18.12
CA PRO A 162 -15.93 10.91 19.36
C PRO A 162 -15.19 12.22 19.09
N PRO A 163 -15.04 13.10 20.11
CA PRO A 163 -14.14 14.24 20.01
C PRO A 163 -12.73 13.78 19.62
N GLU A 164 -12.04 14.54 18.76
CA GLU A 164 -10.67 14.25 18.33
C GLU A 164 -10.47 12.81 17.85
N PRO A 165 -11.22 12.35 16.84
CA PRO A 165 -11.23 10.94 16.42
C PRO A 165 -9.85 10.43 15.99
N GLY A 166 -8.97 11.31 15.51
CA GLY A 166 -7.59 10.96 15.14
C GLY A 166 -6.66 10.74 16.32
N LEU A 167 -7.05 11.17 17.54
CA LEU A 167 -6.26 11.03 18.76
C LEU A 167 -6.73 9.88 19.67
N MET A 168 -7.76 9.14 19.28
CA MET A 168 -8.36 8.11 20.13
C MET A 168 -7.38 7.02 20.54
N GLY A 169 -6.46 6.60 19.64
CA GLY A 169 -5.40 5.67 19.99
C GLY A 169 -4.47 6.20 21.09
N ALA A 170 -4.04 7.44 20.98
CA ALA A 170 -3.17 8.08 21.99
C ALA A 170 -3.90 8.23 23.33
N PHE A 171 -5.16 8.67 23.30
CA PHE A 171 -6.01 8.77 24.48
C PHE A 171 -6.22 7.43 25.18
N GLY A 172 -6.50 6.38 24.41
CA GLY A 172 -6.64 5.01 24.92
C GLY A 172 -5.36 4.47 25.54
N VAL A 173 -4.19 4.77 24.96
CA VAL A 173 -2.90 4.45 25.60
C VAL A 173 -2.75 5.14 26.94
N ALA A 174 -3.11 6.43 27.05
CA ALA A 174 -3.04 7.16 28.30
C ALA A 174 -3.95 6.56 29.39
N LEU A 175 -5.19 6.22 29.02
CA LEU A 175 -6.13 5.55 29.94
C LEU A 175 -5.58 4.18 30.39
N GLU A 176 -5.08 3.39 29.49
CA GLU A 176 -4.52 2.07 29.79
C GLU A 176 -3.28 2.14 30.70
N ILE A 177 -2.44 3.17 30.53
CA ILE A 177 -1.33 3.43 31.43
C ILE A 177 -1.85 3.79 32.82
N GLY A 178 -2.86 4.66 32.91
CA GLY A 178 -3.51 5.01 34.18
C GLY A 178 -4.03 3.78 34.90
N HIS A 179 -4.79 2.94 34.23
CA HIS A 179 -5.29 1.68 34.79
C HIS A 179 -4.19 0.72 35.29
N ARG A 180 -3.03 0.69 34.60
CA ARG A 180 -1.88 -0.13 35.03
C ARG A 180 -1.19 0.44 36.26
N ILE A 181 -1.09 1.76 36.37
CA ILE A 181 -0.55 2.43 37.57
C ILE A 181 -1.46 2.15 38.77
N GLU A 182 -2.78 2.38 38.62
CA GLU A 182 -3.77 2.12 39.68
C GLU A 182 -3.74 0.67 40.19
N ARG A 183 -3.47 -0.28 39.30
CA ARG A 183 -3.34 -1.71 39.64
C ARG A 183 -1.95 -2.09 40.15
N GLY A 184 -1.02 -1.16 40.27
CA GLY A 184 0.36 -1.43 40.70
C GLY A 184 1.22 -2.18 39.69
N LEU A 185 0.77 -2.27 38.41
CA LEU A 185 1.49 -2.94 37.32
C LEU A 185 2.56 -2.06 36.67
N LEU A 186 2.49 -0.73 36.90
CA LEU A 186 3.45 0.26 36.43
C LEU A 186 3.75 1.24 37.56
N ALA A 187 5.01 1.65 37.68
CA ALA A 187 5.39 2.74 38.57
C ALA A 187 4.90 4.08 38.02
N GLU A 188 4.45 4.96 38.90
CA GLU A 188 4.10 6.33 38.54
C GLU A 188 5.37 7.08 38.11
N ALA A 189 5.31 7.70 36.92
CA ALA A 189 6.36 8.60 36.45
C ALA A 189 5.84 10.05 36.47
N ARG A 190 6.61 10.96 37.06
CA ARG A 190 6.26 12.38 37.09
C ARG A 190 6.89 13.10 35.91
N PHE A 191 6.07 13.78 35.15
CA PHE A 191 6.50 14.61 34.02
C PHE A 191 6.17 16.07 34.35
N ASP A 192 7.10 16.97 34.05
CA ASP A 192 6.82 18.41 34.07
C ASP A 192 6.08 18.79 32.79
N LEU A 193 4.74 18.79 32.86
CA LEU A 193 3.89 19.14 31.72
C LEU A 193 4.06 20.60 31.30
N ALA A 194 4.38 21.52 32.23
CA ALA A 194 4.61 22.91 31.90
C ALA A 194 5.91 23.06 31.09
N ALA A 195 6.97 22.37 31.49
CA ALA A 195 8.21 22.31 30.72
C ALA A 195 8.01 21.66 29.34
N LEU A 196 7.19 20.64 29.26
CA LEU A 196 6.85 20.00 27.95
C LEU A 196 6.02 20.92 27.05
N ALA A 197 5.03 21.62 27.62
CA ALA A 197 4.18 22.54 26.86
C ALA A 197 4.94 23.82 26.44
N GLY A 198 5.91 24.25 27.23
CA GLY A 198 6.75 25.41 26.93
C GLY A 198 7.90 25.16 25.96
N ARG A 199 8.10 23.93 25.52
CA ARG A 199 9.16 23.62 24.53
C ARG A 199 8.85 24.26 23.20
N GLU A 200 9.77 25.04 22.70
CA GLU A 200 9.71 25.56 21.35
C GLU A 200 10.11 24.46 20.38
N VAL A 201 9.22 24.17 19.43
CA VAL A 201 9.46 23.22 18.34
C VAL A 201 9.53 24.00 17.05
N VAL A 202 10.69 24.01 16.41
CA VAL A 202 10.89 24.69 15.13
C VAL A 202 10.93 23.65 14.02
N TYR A 203 10.09 23.82 13.00
CA TYR A 203 10.12 22.98 11.80
C TYR A 203 11.18 23.51 10.83
N GLY A 204 12.26 22.76 10.69
CA GLY A 204 13.34 23.07 9.77
C GLY A 204 13.03 22.68 8.34
N LYS A 205 13.93 23.03 7.42
CA LYS A 205 13.80 22.67 6.01
C LYS A 205 13.89 21.16 5.84
N SER A 206 12.87 20.58 5.22
CA SER A 206 12.87 19.16 4.86
C SER A 206 13.89 18.84 3.75
N PHE A 207 14.32 17.60 3.67
CA PHE A 207 15.20 17.11 2.62
C PHE A 207 14.77 15.73 2.12
N VAL A 208 15.25 15.36 0.94
CA VAL A 208 14.95 14.04 0.35
C VAL A 208 16.07 13.04 0.72
N CYS A 209 15.68 11.91 1.31
CA CYS A 209 16.61 10.83 1.62
C CYS A 209 17.18 10.23 0.32
N ARG A 210 18.51 10.07 0.27
CA ARG A 210 19.23 9.49 -0.86
C ARG A 210 19.62 8.02 -0.66
N GLY A 211 18.97 7.33 0.29
CA GLY A 211 19.14 5.90 0.53
C GLY A 211 20.42 5.46 1.25
N GLY A 212 21.47 6.26 1.30
CA GLY A 212 22.72 5.93 1.97
C GLY A 212 23.46 4.72 1.38
N ARG A 213 24.05 3.86 2.23
CA ARG A 213 24.81 2.67 1.80
C ARG A 213 23.95 1.63 1.10
N GLU A 214 22.67 1.53 1.46
CA GLU A 214 21.70 0.57 0.95
C GLU A 214 21.21 0.93 -0.46
N LYS A 215 21.62 2.09 -1.01
CA LYS A 215 21.22 2.60 -2.34
C LYS A 215 19.70 2.57 -2.57
N CYS A 216 18.91 2.77 -1.51
CA CYS A 216 17.46 2.79 -1.58
C CYS A 216 16.98 3.94 -2.48
N ASP A 217 16.11 3.63 -3.42
CA ASP A 217 15.57 4.52 -4.45
C ASP A 217 14.28 5.24 -4.05
N ARG A 218 13.73 4.94 -2.88
CA ARG A 218 12.40 5.43 -2.43
C ARG A 218 12.29 6.95 -2.29
N ARG A 219 13.40 7.69 -2.19
CA ARG A 219 13.45 9.15 -2.12
C ARG A 219 12.48 9.77 -1.11
N CYS A 220 12.35 9.16 0.09
CA CYS A 220 11.45 9.64 1.13
C CYS A 220 11.73 11.10 1.51
N PRO A 221 10.70 11.95 1.62
CA PRO A 221 10.83 13.25 2.25
C PRO A 221 11.08 13.08 3.75
N ILE A 222 12.08 13.78 4.26
CA ILE A 222 12.46 13.75 5.68
C ILE A 222 12.24 15.13 6.26
N ALA A 223 11.35 15.22 7.23
CA ALA A 223 11.15 16.45 7.99
C ALA A 223 12.26 16.61 9.02
N VAL A 224 12.55 17.84 9.38
CA VAL A 224 13.51 18.18 10.44
C VAL A 224 12.78 18.98 11.50
N ILE A 225 12.77 18.45 12.72
CA ILE A 225 12.30 19.19 13.90
C ILE A 225 13.52 19.63 14.68
N GLU A 226 13.54 20.88 15.11
CA GLU A 226 14.53 21.42 16.02
C GLU A 226 13.88 21.68 17.36
N VAL A 227 14.44 21.09 18.41
CA VAL A 227 13.99 21.26 19.80
C VAL A 227 15.21 21.65 20.63
N GLU A 228 15.15 22.76 21.27
CA GLU A 228 16.25 23.27 22.13
C GLU A 228 17.61 23.30 21.37
N GLY A 229 17.60 23.74 20.12
CA GLY A 229 18.79 23.83 19.26
C GLY A 229 19.30 22.49 18.70
N ARG A 230 18.66 21.36 19.02
CA ARG A 230 19.01 20.05 18.47
C ARG A 230 18.10 19.66 17.33
N LYS A 231 18.68 19.20 16.23
CA LYS A 231 17.94 18.78 15.03
C LYS A 231 17.61 17.31 15.07
N TYR A 232 16.35 17.00 14.87
CA TYR A 232 15.80 15.65 14.85
C TYR A 232 15.16 15.39 13.48
N PRO A 233 15.87 14.74 12.55
CA PRO A 233 15.25 14.28 11.32
C PRO A 233 14.28 13.13 11.61
N PHE A 234 13.09 13.18 11.02
CA PHE A 234 12.08 12.13 11.19
C PHE A 234 11.27 11.93 9.91
N GLY A 235 10.62 10.78 9.83
CA GLY A 235 9.87 10.36 8.64
C GLY A 235 10.64 9.34 7.80
N GLY A 236 10.10 9.05 6.64
CA GLY A 236 10.56 7.98 5.77
C GLY A 236 9.94 6.63 6.12
N ALA A 237 10.02 5.71 5.17
CA ALA A 237 9.40 4.39 5.27
C ALA A 237 10.23 3.34 6.04
N CYS A 238 11.40 3.73 6.54
CA CYS A 238 12.28 2.84 7.32
C CYS A 238 12.76 3.51 8.61
N ASN A 239 13.37 2.73 9.50
CA ASN A 239 13.85 3.21 10.80
C ASN A 239 15.20 3.94 10.74
N ARG A 240 15.74 4.28 9.57
CA ARG A 240 17.08 4.88 9.43
C ARG A 240 17.27 6.10 10.33
N TYR A 241 16.38 7.09 10.23
CA TYR A 241 16.52 8.34 11.00
C TYR A 241 16.16 8.16 12.48
N TYR A 242 15.26 7.24 12.80
CA TYR A 242 15.02 6.80 14.16
C TYR A 242 16.29 6.20 14.79
N ASN A 243 16.90 5.25 14.12
CA ASN A 243 18.11 4.56 14.60
C ASN A 243 19.28 5.52 14.77
N LEU A 244 19.49 6.46 13.82
CA LEU A 244 20.52 7.49 13.94
C LEU A 244 20.29 8.38 15.15
N ARG A 245 19.04 8.80 15.40
CA ARG A 245 18.67 9.68 16.51
C ARG A 245 18.88 9.01 17.88
N HIS A 246 18.55 7.73 17.96
CA HIS A 246 18.66 6.96 19.21
C HIS A 246 19.99 6.19 19.34
N ASN A 247 20.93 6.41 18.42
CA ASN A 247 22.20 5.70 18.36
C ASN A 247 22.03 4.17 18.41
N VAL A 248 20.97 3.66 17.78
CA VAL A 248 20.67 2.24 17.72
C VAL A 248 21.62 1.59 16.71
N GLN A 249 22.52 0.75 17.22
CA GLN A 249 23.38 -0.08 16.39
C GLN A 249 22.71 -1.43 16.16
N VAL A 250 22.46 -1.77 14.90
CA VAL A 250 21.89 -3.05 14.49
C VAL A 250 22.84 -3.73 13.52
N GLU A 251 22.97 -5.03 13.66
CA GLU A 251 23.66 -5.85 12.67
C GLU A 251 22.75 -6.01 11.44
N VAL A 252 22.78 -5.00 10.56
CA VAL A 252 21.88 -4.89 9.39
C VAL A 252 21.90 -6.17 8.56
N GLU A 253 23.05 -6.77 8.35
CA GLU A 253 23.19 -8.00 7.55
C GLU A 253 22.39 -9.19 8.10
N LYS A 254 22.23 -9.27 9.42
CA LYS A 254 21.42 -10.33 10.06
C LYS A 254 19.92 -10.03 10.03
N LEU A 255 19.55 -8.76 10.00
CA LEU A 255 18.15 -8.30 10.08
C LEU A 255 17.55 -7.98 8.71
N ASP A 256 18.37 -7.80 7.68
CA ASP A 256 17.92 -7.54 6.32
C ASP A 256 17.40 -8.82 5.65
N LEU A 257 16.22 -9.23 6.05
CA LEU A 257 15.55 -10.39 5.48
C LEU A 257 15.12 -10.17 4.02
N VAL A 258 14.96 -8.91 3.59
CA VAL A 258 14.64 -8.57 2.20
C VAL A 258 15.82 -8.89 1.31
N SER A 259 17.01 -8.38 1.61
CA SER A 259 18.23 -8.71 0.87
C SER A 259 18.53 -10.20 0.91
N ARG A 260 18.34 -10.86 2.06
CA ARG A 260 18.48 -12.32 2.15
C ARG A 260 17.53 -13.06 1.22
N ARG A 261 16.25 -12.65 1.18
CA ARG A 261 15.25 -13.22 0.26
C ARG A 261 15.64 -12.99 -1.19
N GLN A 262 16.07 -11.79 -1.55
CA GLN A 262 16.54 -11.48 -2.91
C GLN A 262 17.69 -12.38 -3.32
N LYS A 263 18.68 -12.54 -2.44
CA LYS A 263 19.80 -13.45 -2.68
C LYS A 263 19.36 -14.91 -2.85
N MET A 264 18.41 -15.37 -2.04
CA MET A 264 17.87 -16.73 -2.17
C MET A 264 17.19 -16.92 -3.53
N VAL A 265 16.34 -15.99 -3.93
CA VAL A 265 15.54 -16.08 -5.17
C VAL A 265 16.41 -15.94 -6.41
N PHE A 266 17.28 -14.94 -6.47
CA PHE A 266 18.01 -14.60 -7.70
C PHE A 266 19.40 -15.21 -7.82
N GLU A 267 20.00 -15.72 -6.70
CA GLU A 267 21.34 -16.27 -6.72
C GLU A 267 21.40 -17.72 -6.21
N THR A 268 20.79 -18.01 -5.01
CA THR A 268 20.99 -19.33 -4.37
C THR A 268 20.19 -20.43 -5.07
N PHE A 269 18.94 -20.15 -5.41
CA PHE A 269 18.03 -21.13 -6.01
C PHE A 269 17.83 -20.94 -7.52
N SER A 270 18.69 -20.15 -8.14
CA SER A 270 18.57 -19.83 -9.57
C SER A 270 19.93 -19.91 -10.26
N PRO A 271 20.00 -20.33 -11.53
CA PRO A 271 21.18 -20.13 -12.34
C PRO A 271 21.52 -18.64 -12.41
N ARG A 272 22.81 -18.32 -12.38
CA ARG A 272 23.23 -16.92 -12.55
C ARG A 272 22.85 -16.43 -13.95
N PRO A 273 22.24 -15.23 -14.05
CA PRO A 273 22.04 -14.61 -15.36
C PRO A 273 23.37 -14.45 -16.09
N ALA A 274 23.38 -14.69 -17.39
CA ALA A 274 24.55 -14.42 -18.21
C ALA A 274 24.71 -12.90 -18.40
N GLU A 275 25.93 -12.40 -18.28
CA GLU A 275 26.24 -10.97 -18.52
C GLU A 275 26.07 -10.57 -20.00
N GLY A 276 26.04 -11.54 -20.89
CA GLY A 276 25.86 -11.37 -22.33
C GLY A 276 25.44 -12.68 -23.01
N PRO A 277 25.34 -12.68 -24.36
CA PRO A 277 25.03 -13.88 -25.13
C PRO A 277 26.11 -14.95 -24.94
N THR A 278 25.73 -16.16 -24.56
CA THR A 278 26.64 -17.31 -24.38
C THR A 278 26.70 -18.12 -25.66
N PRO A 279 27.90 -18.42 -26.20
CA PRO A 279 28.03 -19.27 -27.39
C PRO A 279 27.34 -20.63 -27.22
N GLY A 280 26.61 -21.06 -28.25
CA GLY A 280 25.87 -22.33 -28.25
C GLY A 280 24.49 -22.29 -27.57
N ARG A 281 24.05 -21.15 -27.03
CA ARG A 281 22.69 -20.95 -26.55
C ARG A 281 21.72 -20.61 -27.69
N ARG A 282 20.42 -20.87 -27.46
CA ARG A 282 19.33 -20.65 -28.42
C ARG A 282 18.88 -19.21 -28.54
N GLY A 283 19.36 -18.35 -27.64
CA GLY A 283 19.01 -16.95 -27.54
C GLY A 283 18.86 -16.51 -26.08
N ARG A 284 18.38 -15.31 -25.87
CA ARG A 284 18.25 -14.65 -24.57
C ARG A 284 16.79 -14.28 -24.28
N VAL A 285 16.31 -14.63 -23.07
CA VAL A 285 14.95 -14.31 -22.60
C VAL A 285 15.04 -13.23 -21.52
N GLY A 286 14.38 -12.10 -21.75
CA GLY A 286 14.21 -11.03 -20.78
C GLY A 286 13.04 -11.33 -19.83
N LEU A 287 13.28 -11.17 -18.54
CA LEU A 287 12.28 -11.28 -17.48
C LEU A 287 12.13 -9.93 -16.77
N ASN A 288 10.92 -9.39 -16.72
CA ASN A 288 10.67 -8.19 -15.91
C ASN A 288 10.77 -8.54 -14.42
N ARG A 289 11.58 -7.79 -13.64
CA ARG A 289 11.76 -8.02 -12.21
C ARG A 289 10.61 -7.42 -11.41
N SER A 290 9.41 -7.88 -11.66
CA SER A 290 8.16 -7.36 -11.11
C SER A 290 7.38 -8.44 -10.37
N PHE A 291 6.47 -8.05 -9.52
CA PHE A 291 5.46 -8.86 -8.86
C PHE A 291 5.88 -10.31 -8.57
N LEU A 292 5.21 -11.27 -9.22
CA LEU A 292 5.40 -12.69 -8.98
C LEU A 292 6.70 -13.25 -9.57
N VAL A 293 7.38 -12.53 -10.46
CA VAL A 293 8.74 -12.88 -10.86
C VAL A 293 9.67 -12.88 -9.64
N ASN A 294 9.48 -11.96 -8.69
CA ASN A 294 10.20 -11.97 -7.41
C ASN A 294 9.93 -13.21 -6.53
N THR A 295 9.00 -14.06 -6.90
CA THR A 295 8.71 -15.32 -6.19
C THR A 295 9.04 -16.54 -7.05
N TYR A 296 8.67 -16.52 -8.31
CA TYR A 296 8.80 -17.65 -9.23
C TYR A 296 10.03 -17.58 -10.13
N TYR A 297 10.94 -16.65 -9.90
CA TYR A 297 12.18 -16.55 -10.67
C TYR A 297 13.01 -17.86 -10.70
N PRO A 298 13.16 -18.61 -9.60
CA PRO A 298 13.83 -19.91 -9.65
C PRO A 298 13.19 -20.87 -10.67
N LEU A 299 11.86 -20.94 -10.69
CA LEU A 299 11.13 -21.77 -11.65
C LEU A 299 11.45 -21.35 -13.10
N TYR A 300 11.33 -20.05 -13.40
CA TYR A 300 11.56 -19.55 -14.76
C TYR A 300 13.02 -19.65 -15.17
N SER A 301 13.94 -19.36 -14.28
CA SER A 301 15.36 -19.40 -14.57
C SER A 301 15.83 -20.82 -14.91
N HIS A 302 15.39 -21.82 -14.15
CA HIS A 302 15.68 -23.22 -14.48
C HIS A 302 14.99 -23.65 -15.77
N PHE A 303 13.71 -23.32 -15.96
CA PHE A 303 12.95 -23.67 -17.17
C PHE A 303 13.64 -23.17 -18.44
N PHE A 304 13.93 -21.88 -18.52
CA PHE A 304 14.55 -21.33 -19.73
C PHE A 304 16.00 -21.78 -19.90
N SER A 305 16.76 -21.92 -18.81
CA SER A 305 18.14 -22.44 -18.89
C SER A 305 18.20 -23.86 -19.38
N GLN A 306 17.27 -24.74 -18.94
CA GLN A 306 17.18 -26.13 -19.43
C GLN A 306 16.76 -26.21 -20.89
N LEU A 307 15.96 -25.26 -21.35
CA LEU A 307 15.63 -25.11 -22.78
C LEU A 307 16.78 -24.54 -23.63
N GLY A 308 17.90 -24.19 -23.02
CA GLY A 308 19.09 -23.67 -23.69
C GLY A 308 19.07 -22.17 -23.95
N PHE A 309 18.28 -21.39 -23.21
CA PHE A 309 18.27 -19.92 -23.27
C PHE A 309 19.11 -19.30 -22.15
N ASP A 310 19.71 -18.15 -22.44
CA ASP A 310 20.23 -17.24 -21.42
C ASP A 310 19.13 -16.31 -20.91
N LEU A 311 19.34 -15.73 -19.71
CA LEU A 311 18.39 -14.81 -19.09
C LEU A 311 18.93 -13.38 -19.02
N ALA A 312 18.05 -12.42 -19.26
CA ALA A 312 18.27 -11.00 -18.99
C ALA A 312 17.28 -10.54 -17.91
N VAL A 313 17.78 -10.10 -16.77
CA VAL A 313 16.97 -9.63 -15.65
C VAL A 313 17.50 -8.27 -15.21
N PRO A 314 16.68 -7.22 -15.16
CA PRO A 314 17.12 -5.91 -14.72
C PRO A 314 17.41 -5.89 -13.23
N ASP A 315 18.51 -5.23 -12.83
CA ASP A 315 18.88 -5.11 -11.42
C ASP A 315 18.26 -3.90 -10.74
N LEU A 316 18.13 -2.79 -11.45
CA LEU A 316 17.62 -1.53 -10.91
C LEU A 316 16.54 -0.95 -11.84
N PRO A 317 15.48 -0.36 -11.26
CA PRO A 317 14.48 0.36 -12.04
C PRO A 317 15.01 1.74 -12.46
N THR A 318 14.56 2.23 -13.60
CA THR A 318 14.79 3.62 -14.01
C THR A 318 13.67 4.53 -13.51
N GLN A 319 14.00 5.79 -13.20
CA GLN A 319 12.98 6.78 -12.88
C GLN A 319 12.13 7.13 -14.11
N GLU A 320 12.74 7.20 -15.28
CA GLU A 320 12.04 7.44 -16.56
C GLU A 320 10.96 6.39 -16.82
N GLY A 321 11.26 5.12 -16.52
CA GLY A 321 10.28 4.03 -16.62
C GLY A 321 9.15 4.18 -15.61
N ILE A 322 9.47 4.53 -14.36
CA ILE A 322 8.48 4.80 -13.31
C ILE A 322 7.54 5.93 -13.74
N ASP A 323 8.06 6.97 -14.38
CA ASP A 323 7.29 8.13 -14.81
C ASP A 323 6.35 7.82 -16.00
N GLN A 324 6.51 6.67 -16.67
CA GLN A 324 5.58 6.20 -17.71
C GLN A 324 4.27 5.60 -17.16
N ARG A 325 4.13 5.49 -15.83
CA ARG A 325 2.92 4.97 -15.20
C ARG A 325 1.70 5.87 -15.49
N GLY A 326 0.56 5.24 -15.74
CA GLY A 326 -0.70 5.97 -15.94
C GLY A 326 -1.39 6.38 -14.64
N ALA A 327 -1.02 5.74 -13.50
CA ALA A 327 -1.59 5.98 -12.19
C ALA A 327 -0.56 5.64 -11.09
N ALA A 328 -0.51 6.44 -10.02
CA ALA A 328 0.54 6.43 -8.99
C ALA A 328 0.10 5.77 -7.67
N PHE A 329 -0.74 4.73 -7.71
CA PHE A 329 -1.33 4.16 -6.48
C PHE A 329 -0.64 2.91 -5.95
N CYS A 330 0.21 2.29 -6.74
CA CYS A 330 0.76 0.99 -6.40
C CYS A 330 2.26 0.99 -6.67
N TYR A 331 3.06 1.18 -5.64
CA TYR A 331 4.51 1.21 -5.77
C TYR A 331 5.10 -0.04 -6.45
N PRO A 332 4.65 -1.29 -6.18
CA PRO A 332 5.08 -2.44 -6.99
C PRO A 332 4.78 -2.33 -8.49
N MET A 333 3.68 -1.68 -8.88
CA MET A 333 3.36 -1.42 -10.29
C MET A 333 4.29 -0.36 -10.88
N GLU A 334 4.60 0.69 -10.11
CA GLU A 334 5.58 1.70 -10.52
C GLU A 334 6.95 1.08 -10.76
N LEU A 335 7.42 0.22 -9.85
CA LEU A 335 8.65 -0.54 -10.02
C LEU A 335 8.61 -1.45 -11.23
N ALA A 336 7.47 -2.06 -11.57
CA ALA A 336 7.32 -2.87 -12.76
C ALA A 336 7.60 -2.08 -14.04
N HIS A 337 7.16 -0.80 -14.11
CA HIS A 337 7.47 0.09 -15.22
C HIS A 337 8.97 0.43 -15.26
N GLY A 338 9.57 0.76 -14.11
CA GLY A 338 10.99 1.11 -14.03
C GLY A 338 11.91 -0.05 -14.42
N PHE A 339 11.63 -1.25 -13.95
CA PHE A 339 12.38 -2.45 -14.34
C PHE A 339 12.17 -2.81 -15.82
N PHE A 340 10.95 -2.63 -16.33
CA PHE A 340 10.67 -2.89 -17.73
C PHE A 340 11.43 -1.96 -18.65
N ASP A 341 11.51 -0.67 -18.33
CA ASP A 341 12.31 0.29 -19.08
C ASP A 341 13.80 -0.09 -19.09
N THR A 342 14.36 -0.52 -17.93
CA THR A 342 15.72 -1.05 -17.86
C THR A 342 15.90 -2.25 -18.78
N LEU A 343 14.95 -3.18 -18.78
CA LEU A 343 14.98 -4.37 -19.62
C LEU A 343 14.95 -4.01 -21.11
N LEU A 344 14.12 -3.06 -21.52
CA LEU A 344 14.04 -2.60 -22.90
C LEU A 344 15.30 -1.88 -23.39
N LYS A 345 16.08 -1.30 -22.47
CA LYS A 345 17.36 -0.62 -22.74
C LYS A 345 18.58 -1.55 -22.65
N THR A 346 18.40 -2.84 -22.39
CA THR A 346 19.49 -3.81 -22.33
C THR A 346 20.18 -3.93 -23.69
N ASP A 347 21.51 -3.92 -23.71
CA ASP A 347 22.32 -4.09 -24.91
C ASP A 347 23.29 -5.27 -24.76
N PRO A 348 23.27 -6.27 -25.67
CA PRO A 348 22.29 -6.44 -26.74
C PRO A 348 20.88 -6.72 -26.21
N PRO A 349 19.82 -6.36 -26.97
CA PRO A 349 18.46 -6.61 -26.56
C PRO A 349 18.15 -8.11 -26.48
N PRO A 350 17.22 -8.56 -25.62
CA PRO A 350 16.82 -9.96 -25.55
C PRO A 350 16.06 -10.36 -26.81
N ASP A 351 16.23 -11.63 -27.23
CA ASP A 351 15.49 -12.20 -28.37
C ASP A 351 14.01 -12.38 -28.02
N PHE A 352 13.72 -12.66 -26.76
CA PHE A 352 12.37 -12.83 -26.23
C PHE A 352 12.20 -12.01 -24.95
N ILE A 353 11.02 -11.43 -24.74
CA ILE A 353 10.60 -10.86 -23.49
C ILE A 353 9.43 -11.70 -22.96
N PHE A 354 9.63 -12.34 -21.81
CA PHE A 354 8.62 -13.14 -21.14
C PHE A 354 7.86 -12.26 -20.15
N LEU A 355 6.59 -12.00 -20.47
CA LEU A 355 5.71 -11.12 -19.72
C LEU A 355 4.35 -11.81 -19.53
N PRO A 356 4.25 -12.75 -18.59
CA PRO A 356 3.08 -13.59 -18.42
C PRO A 356 1.90 -12.84 -17.79
N HIS A 357 0.69 -13.26 -18.15
CA HIS A 357 -0.53 -12.93 -17.41
C HIS A 357 -0.72 -13.91 -16.27
N PHE A 358 -0.51 -13.45 -15.04
CA PHE A 358 -0.79 -14.26 -13.87
C PHE A 358 -2.24 -14.16 -13.44
N LYS A 359 -2.98 -15.26 -13.50
CA LYS A 359 -4.38 -15.30 -13.06
C LYS A 359 -4.51 -15.66 -11.59
N ALA A 360 -3.85 -16.73 -11.15
CA ALA A 360 -4.00 -17.26 -9.82
C ALA A 360 -2.72 -17.95 -9.32
N VAL A 361 -2.56 -18.04 -8.02
CA VAL A 361 -1.49 -18.75 -7.31
C VAL A 361 -2.08 -19.80 -6.37
N PRO A 362 -1.31 -20.81 -5.92
CA PRO A 362 -1.82 -21.81 -4.99
C PRO A 362 -2.24 -21.18 -3.67
N ASN A 363 -3.42 -21.51 -3.17
CA ASN A 363 -3.84 -21.18 -1.82
C ASN A 363 -3.66 -22.42 -0.92
N LEU A 364 -2.71 -22.36 -0.01
CA LEU A 364 -2.39 -23.48 0.88
C LEU A 364 -3.44 -23.72 1.97
N LYS A 365 -4.35 -22.79 2.19
CA LYS A 365 -5.38 -22.87 3.24
C LYS A 365 -6.78 -23.20 2.73
N ASP A 366 -7.03 -22.92 1.46
CA ASP A 366 -8.35 -23.09 0.86
C ASP A 366 -8.18 -23.51 -0.60
N GLU A 367 -8.84 -24.61 -0.98
CA GLU A 367 -8.82 -25.14 -2.35
C GLU A 367 -9.75 -24.34 -3.30
N SER A 368 -10.48 -23.34 -2.81
CA SER A 368 -11.36 -22.50 -3.61
C SER A 368 -10.55 -21.66 -4.62
N SER A 369 -10.75 -21.89 -5.90
CA SER A 369 -10.09 -21.14 -6.99
C SER A 369 -10.42 -19.64 -6.97
N ALA A 370 -11.58 -19.26 -6.44
CA ALA A 370 -11.99 -17.86 -6.34
C ALA A 370 -11.13 -17.05 -5.36
N GLN A 371 -10.61 -17.70 -4.32
CA GLN A 371 -9.75 -17.05 -3.31
C GLN A 371 -8.26 -17.06 -3.67
N SER A 372 -7.88 -17.74 -4.74
CA SER A 372 -6.50 -17.86 -5.21
C SER A 372 -6.12 -16.84 -6.28
N GLN A 373 -7.06 -16.04 -6.76
CA GLN A 373 -6.81 -15.03 -7.79
C GLN A 373 -5.87 -13.93 -7.29
N VAL A 374 -4.94 -13.54 -8.14
CA VAL A 374 -4.02 -12.44 -7.83
C VAL A 374 -4.66 -11.08 -8.10
N CYS A 375 -4.06 -10.03 -7.55
CA CYS A 375 -4.51 -8.65 -7.74
C CYS A 375 -4.69 -8.33 -9.24
N PRO A 376 -5.74 -7.60 -9.65
CA PRO A 376 -5.96 -7.19 -11.04
C PRO A 376 -4.77 -6.47 -11.68
N LEU A 377 -3.97 -5.71 -10.92
CA LEU A 377 -2.75 -5.07 -11.43
C LEU A 377 -1.67 -6.09 -11.80
N VAL A 378 -1.59 -7.20 -11.09
CA VAL A 378 -0.69 -8.32 -11.45
C VAL A 378 -1.21 -9.04 -12.68
N GLN A 379 -2.53 -9.26 -12.77
CA GLN A 379 -3.15 -9.88 -13.93
C GLN A 379 -2.99 -9.02 -15.20
N GLY A 380 -3.08 -7.70 -15.06
CA GLY A 380 -3.01 -6.73 -16.15
C GLY A 380 -1.62 -6.29 -16.56
N GLU A 381 -0.54 -6.74 -15.89
CA GLU A 381 0.82 -6.26 -16.11
C GLU A 381 1.21 -6.20 -17.58
N THR A 382 0.93 -7.27 -18.32
CA THR A 382 1.24 -7.37 -19.74
C THR A 382 0.55 -6.30 -20.58
N TYR A 383 -0.68 -5.93 -20.26
CA TYR A 383 -1.45 -4.95 -21.03
C TYR A 383 -0.95 -3.53 -20.80
N TYR A 384 -0.81 -3.10 -19.55
CA TYR A 384 -0.41 -1.71 -19.30
C TYR A 384 1.05 -1.46 -19.66
N LEU A 385 1.96 -2.42 -19.48
CA LEU A 385 3.35 -2.25 -19.91
C LEU A 385 3.47 -2.18 -21.43
N GLN A 386 2.73 -3.02 -22.18
CA GLN A 386 2.72 -2.91 -23.64
C GLN A 386 2.15 -1.57 -24.11
N THR A 387 1.19 -1.01 -23.39
CA THR A 387 0.60 0.29 -23.73
C THR A 387 1.57 1.42 -23.44
N SER A 388 2.14 1.46 -22.24
CA SER A 388 3.06 2.50 -21.80
C SER A 388 4.35 2.54 -22.63
N PHE A 389 4.86 1.38 -23.03
CA PHE A 389 6.14 1.27 -23.74
C PHE A 389 6.00 0.89 -25.22
N ARG A 390 4.83 1.11 -25.84
CA ARG A 390 4.56 0.76 -27.22
C ARG A 390 5.66 1.19 -28.21
N PRO A 391 6.14 2.47 -28.21
CA PRO A 391 7.17 2.89 -29.18
C PRO A 391 8.50 2.14 -29.01
N ALA A 392 8.90 1.82 -27.77
CA ALA A 392 10.12 1.08 -27.49
C ALA A 392 9.99 -0.38 -27.93
N LEU A 393 8.86 -1.00 -27.63
CA LEU A 393 8.56 -2.39 -28.05
C LEU A 393 8.49 -2.53 -29.57
N ASP A 394 7.94 -1.57 -30.27
CA ASP A 394 7.87 -1.61 -31.75
C ASP A 394 9.29 -1.54 -32.38
N ARG A 395 10.17 -0.73 -31.82
CA ARG A 395 11.59 -0.73 -32.23
C ARG A 395 12.29 -2.07 -31.97
N LEU A 396 12.04 -2.71 -30.83
CA LEU A 396 12.61 -4.02 -30.53
C LEU A 396 12.04 -5.13 -31.40
N ARG A 397 10.74 -5.09 -31.69
CA ARG A 397 10.10 -6.02 -32.64
C ARG A 397 10.71 -5.93 -34.04
N GLN A 398 11.00 -4.73 -34.51
CA GLN A 398 11.70 -4.51 -35.79
C GLN A 398 13.11 -5.11 -35.79
N ARG A 399 13.75 -5.23 -34.62
CA ARG A 399 15.06 -5.87 -34.43
C ARG A 399 14.96 -7.39 -34.18
N GLY A 400 13.75 -7.98 -34.21
CA GLY A 400 13.52 -9.40 -34.05
C GLY A 400 13.10 -9.85 -32.65
N THR A 401 13.03 -8.98 -31.64
CA THR A 401 12.57 -9.35 -30.30
C THR A 401 11.10 -9.75 -30.33
N ARG A 402 10.77 -10.87 -29.69
CA ARG A 402 9.39 -11.39 -29.57
C ARG A 402 8.89 -11.33 -28.15
N LEU A 403 7.63 -10.96 -27.97
CA LEU A 403 6.94 -11.02 -26.68
C LEU A 403 6.31 -12.39 -26.49
N LEU A 404 6.52 -12.97 -25.31
CA LEU A 404 5.89 -14.21 -24.85
C LEU A 404 4.94 -13.83 -23.70
N THR A 405 3.65 -13.92 -23.94
CA THR A 405 2.60 -13.46 -23.02
C THR A 405 1.61 -14.59 -22.67
N PRO A 406 2.09 -15.71 -22.10
CA PRO A 406 1.20 -16.82 -21.74
C PRO A 406 0.31 -16.45 -20.56
N LEU A 407 -0.87 -17.04 -20.49
CA LEU A 407 -1.70 -17.06 -19.30
C LEU A 407 -1.18 -18.14 -18.35
N ILE A 408 -0.86 -17.75 -17.10
CA ILE A 408 -0.40 -18.66 -16.06
C ILE A 408 -1.46 -18.72 -14.95
N ASP A 409 -1.96 -19.93 -14.71
CA ASP A 409 -2.87 -20.23 -13.61
C ASP A 409 -2.26 -21.36 -12.77
N LEU A 410 -1.80 -21.03 -11.57
CA LEU A 410 -1.18 -21.96 -10.63
C LEU A 410 -2.13 -22.33 -9.48
N SER A 411 -3.42 -22.05 -9.59
CA SER A 411 -4.41 -22.30 -8.51
C SER A 411 -4.44 -23.77 -8.05
N LEU A 412 -4.21 -24.69 -8.96
CA LEU A 412 -4.14 -26.13 -8.69
C LEU A 412 -2.72 -26.65 -8.39
N GLY A 413 -1.78 -25.75 -8.17
CA GLY A 413 -0.37 -26.07 -8.03
C GLY A 413 0.32 -26.30 -9.39
N VAL A 414 1.63 -26.59 -9.33
CA VAL A 414 2.42 -26.95 -10.52
C VAL A 414 2.21 -28.45 -10.79
N ARG A 415 1.08 -28.80 -11.36
CA ARG A 415 0.85 -30.13 -11.92
C ARG A 415 1.08 -30.04 -13.43
N CYS A 416 2.09 -30.76 -13.90
CA CYS A 416 2.33 -30.97 -15.33
C CYS A 416 1.26 -31.86 -15.94
#